data_5de4009f84acb08d45a3bc2915d1de14
#
_entry.id   5de4009f84acb08d45a3bc2915d1de14
#
_cell.length_a   1.000
_cell.length_b   1.000
_cell.length_c   1.000
_cell.angle_alpha   90.00
_cell.angle_beta   90.00
_cell.angle_gamma   90.00
#
_symmetry.space_group_name_H-M   'P 1'
#
loop_
_entity.id
_entity.type
_entity.pdbx_description
1 polymer ?
#
loop_
_entity_poly.entity_id
_entity_poly.type
_entity_poly.pdbx_seq_one_letter_code
_entity_poly.pdbx_strand_id
1 'polypeptide(L)'
;TGGRRAWCDMLGEALRKVYPKAGVQMINAGISGHTSERGLGRMERDVCAHKPHLVVVMFGMNDCTGNNLDRFRANIAAIVTRCREAGAEVVLCTPNNVYPNEPRPEERLARFAQVVRDVAAEMKAPLADCFQAYEDVRKNDQTDWCLLMSEFIHPNMNGHRLFAEVMTKAITGKTVSLVDVGPPDDALAFTIRRLRSGKPMKIVAMEPYDEIVPAALRERFPQAEMETVTWPVQGKSLDETEAWAKNVRNLKPDLVVFAIPGDVKAASDPQFVRQYCWSLAQSFS
;
A
#
# COMPACT_ATOMS: atom_id res chain seq x y z
N THR A 1 -0.46 -10.09 6.76
CA THR A 1 0.46 -9.05 6.24
C THR A 1 1.47 -8.70 7.33
N GLY A 2 2.41 -9.62 7.61
CA GLY A 2 3.39 -9.47 8.68
C GLY A 2 4.21 -8.19 8.54
N GLY A 3 4.16 -7.33 9.56
CA GLY A 3 5.06 -6.20 9.75
C GLY A 3 4.86 -4.98 8.84
N ARG A 4 3.83 -4.94 8.00
CA ARG A 4 3.56 -3.79 7.13
C ARG A 4 2.48 -2.90 7.75
N ARG A 5 2.75 -1.61 7.90
CA ARG A 5 1.75 -0.62 8.31
C ARG A 5 0.93 -0.20 7.09
N ALA A 6 -0.32 -0.65 7.00
CA ALA A 6 -1.30 -0.14 6.04
C ALA A 6 -1.84 1.23 6.50
N TRP A 7 -2.59 1.91 5.64
CA TRP A 7 -3.17 3.22 5.97
C TRP A 7 -4.02 3.19 7.25
N CYS A 8 -4.68 2.07 7.55
CA CYS A 8 -5.45 1.92 8.77
C CYS A 8 -4.58 2.09 10.03
N ASP A 9 -3.42 1.42 10.08
CA ASP A 9 -2.49 1.55 11.21
C ASP A 9 -1.92 2.96 11.29
N MET A 10 -1.54 3.53 10.15
CA MET A 10 -1.00 4.89 10.05
C MET A 10 -2.03 5.95 10.44
N LEU A 11 -3.30 5.76 10.08
CA LEU A 11 -4.39 6.64 10.53
C LEU A 11 -4.52 6.61 12.06
N GLY A 12 -4.39 5.43 12.66
CA GLY A 12 -4.38 5.31 14.11
C GLY A 12 -3.24 6.10 14.76
N GLU A 13 -2.03 6.03 14.20
CA GLU A 13 -0.89 6.83 14.66
C GLU A 13 -1.15 8.34 14.48
N ALA A 14 -1.69 8.75 13.34
CA ALA A 14 -2.01 10.15 13.08
C ALA A 14 -3.07 10.69 14.07
N LEU A 15 -4.13 9.92 14.32
CA LEU A 15 -5.16 10.31 15.28
C LEU A 15 -4.62 10.39 16.71
N ARG A 16 -3.70 9.52 17.12
CA ARG A 16 -3.02 9.59 18.43
C ARG A 16 -2.11 10.81 18.52
N LYS A 17 -1.45 11.23 17.43
CA LYS A 17 -0.69 12.50 17.41
C LYS A 17 -1.61 13.71 17.62
N VAL A 18 -2.80 13.71 17.00
CA VAL A 18 -3.78 14.81 17.14
C VAL A 18 -4.46 14.80 18.50
N TYR A 19 -4.79 13.63 19.01
CA TYR A 19 -5.55 13.41 20.25
C TYR A 19 -4.81 12.46 21.20
N PRO A 20 -3.70 12.87 21.80
CA PRO A 20 -2.83 11.97 22.58
C PRO A 20 -3.48 11.38 23.82
N LYS A 21 -4.58 11.99 24.29
CA LYS A 21 -5.34 11.51 25.45
C LYS A 21 -6.54 10.62 25.06
N ALA A 22 -6.86 10.51 23.77
CA ALA A 22 -7.94 9.66 23.32
C ALA A 22 -7.46 8.21 23.20
N GLY A 23 -8.21 7.27 23.73
CA GLY A 23 -7.94 5.83 23.61
C GLY A 23 -8.27 5.32 22.21
N VAL A 24 -7.55 5.78 21.18
CA VAL A 24 -7.80 5.41 19.78
C VAL A 24 -7.49 3.93 19.55
N GLN A 25 -8.52 3.15 19.27
CA GLN A 25 -8.44 1.76 18.83
C GLN A 25 -8.80 1.67 17.35
N MET A 26 -8.00 0.97 16.57
CA MET A 26 -8.24 0.77 15.14
C MET A 26 -8.61 -0.70 14.88
N ILE A 27 -9.68 -0.89 14.08
CA ILE A 27 -10.11 -2.20 13.61
C ILE A 27 -10.04 -2.19 12.10
N ASN A 28 -9.22 -3.06 11.52
CA ASN A 28 -9.13 -3.21 10.08
C ASN A 28 -10.16 -4.25 9.60
N ALA A 29 -11.29 -3.77 9.07
CA ALA A 29 -12.33 -4.60 8.46
C ALA A 29 -12.16 -4.75 6.93
N GLY A 30 -11.04 -4.31 6.36
CA GLY A 30 -10.74 -4.42 4.93
C GLY A 30 -10.45 -5.87 4.50
N ILE A 31 -11.03 -6.29 3.37
CA ILE A 31 -10.75 -7.59 2.74
C ILE A 31 -10.29 -7.32 1.31
N SER A 32 -9.13 -7.90 0.94
CA SER A 32 -8.56 -7.76 -0.40
C SER A 32 -9.54 -8.24 -1.47
N GLY A 33 -9.62 -7.52 -2.59
CA GLY A 33 -10.50 -7.85 -3.72
C GLY A 33 -11.99 -7.57 -3.51
N HIS A 34 -12.42 -7.08 -2.33
CA HIS A 34 -13.83 -6.81 -2.10
C HIS A 34 -14.30 -5.52 -2.80
N THR A 35 -15.50 -5.59 -3.36
CA THR A 35 -16.28 -4.47 -3.86
C THR A 35 -17.16 -3.86 -2.75
N SER A 36 -17.76 -2.70 -3.01
CA SER A 36 -18.73 -2.07 -2.12
C SER A 36 -19.90 -2.99 -1.78
N GLU A 37 -20.38 -3.79 -2.73
CA GLU A 37 -21.43 -4.79 -2.54
C GLU A 37 -21.05 -5.84 -1.51
N ARG A 38 -19.83 -6.43 -1.68
CA ARG A 38 -19.32 -7.41 -0.71
C ARG A 38 -19.07 -6.78 0.66
N GLY A 39 -18.63 -5.51 0.69
CA GLY A 39 -18.50 -4.73 1.91
C GLY A 39 -19.83 -4.58 2.62
N LEU A 40 -20.86 -4.13 1.90
CA LEU A 40 -22.24 -3.97 2.41
C LEU A 40 -22.80 -5.28 2.98
N GLY A 41 -22.59 -6.40 2.28
CA GLY A 41 -23.12 -7.71 2.70
C GLY A 41 -22.54 -8.27 4.01
N ARG A 42 -21.39 -7.73 4.47
CA ARG A 42 -20.73 -8.19 5.71
C ARG A 42 -20.70 -7.14 6.83
N MET A 43 -21.33 -5.99 6.62
CA MET A 43 -21.23 -4.85 7.55
C MET A 43 -21.66 -5.19 8.97
N GLU A 44 -22.76 -5.93 9.13
CA GLU A 44 -23.26 -6.26 10.46
C GLU A 44 -22.23 -7.03 11.28
N ARG A 45 -21.65 -8.06 10.67
CA ARG A 45 -20.66 -8.92 11.35
C ARG A 45 -19.32 -8.21 11.57
N ASP A 46 -18.82 -7.48 10.54
CA ASP A 46 -17.43 -7.03 10.51
C ASP A 46 -17.25 -5.57 10.94
N VAL A 47 -18.34 -4.82 11.03
CA VAL A 47 -18.32 -3.39 11.38
C VAL A 47 -19.28 -3.10 12.54
N CYS A 48 -20.60 -3.27 12.35
CA CYS A 48 -21.60 -2.83 13.32
C CYS A 48 -21.51 -3.59 14.66
N ALA A 49 -21.18 -4.89 14.63
CA ALA A 49 -20.97 -5.70 15.84
C ALA A 49 -19.88 -5.14 16.77
N HIS A 50 -18.93 -4.38 16.23
CA HIS A 50 -17.86 -3.73 17.01
C HIS A 50 -18.27 -2.41 17.64
N LYS A 51 -19.48 -1.89 17.35
CA LYS A 51 -20.00 -0.60 17.84
C LYS A 51 -18.99 0.54 17.65
N PRO A 52 -18.51 0.78 16.43
CA PRO A 52 -17.49 1.81 16.20
C PRO A 52 -18.08 3.21 16.41
N HIS A 53 -17.23 4.16 16.88
CA HIS A 53 -17.61 5.56 16.93
C HIS A 53 -17.42 6.25 15.55
N LEU A 54 -16.48 5.75 14.76
CA LEU A 54 -16.15 6.29 13.44
C LEU A 54 -15.84 5.13 12.48
N VAL A 55 -16.39 5.21 11.27
CA VAL A 55 -16.11 4.27 10.18
C VAL A 55 -15.52 5.04 9.00
N VAL A 56 -14.33 4.61 8.55
CA VAL A 56 -13.69 5.13 7.34
C VAL A 56 -13.96 4.15 6.21
N VAL A 57 -14.60 4.64 5.14
CA VAL A 57 -15.10 3.82 4.03
C VAL A 57 -14.33 4.16 2.76
N MET A 58 -13.61 3.19 2.21
CA MET A 58 -12.90 3.31 0.94
C MET A 58 -13.25 2.13 0.03
N PHE A 59 -13.97 2.40 -1.05
CA PHE A 59 -14.29 1.47 -2.13
C PHE A 59 -14.13 2.16 -3.48
N GLY A 60 -14.34 1.44 -4.57
CA GLY A 60 -14.27 1.95 -5.94
C GLY A 60 -13.17 1.28 -6.78
N MET A 61 -12.03 0.93 -6.19
CA MET A 61 -10.92 0.30 -6.90
C MET A 61 -11.33 -1.03 -7.56
N ASN A 62 -12.07 -1.87 -6.87
CA ASN A 62 -12.57 -3.15 -7.41
C ASN A 62 -13.93 -3.01 -8.09
N ASP A 63 -14.75 -2.07 -7.67
CA ASP A 63 -16.06 -1.81 -8.25
C ASP A 63 -15.94 -1.32 -9.70
N CYS A 64 -14.89 -0.55 -10.03
CA CYS A 64 -14.69 -0.01 -11.37
C CYS A 64 -14.46 -1.11 -12.42
N THR A 65 -14.06 -2.31 -12.05
CA THR A 65 -13.93 -3.43 -13.00
C THR A 65 -15.29 -3.88 -13.55
N GLY A 66 -16.35 -3.75 -12.76
CA GLY A 66 -17.74 -4.05 -13.15
C GLY A 66 -18.47 -2.90 -13.85
N ASN A 67 -17.90 -1.69 -13.84
CA ASN A 67 -18.40 -0.48 -14.50
C ASN A 67 -19.88 -0.13 -14.25
N ASN A 68 -20.42 -0.43 -13.05
CA ASN A 68 -21.81 -0.10 -12.68
C ASN A 68 -21.82 1.01 -11.61
N LEU A 69 -21.88 2.26 -12.09
CA LEU A 69 -21.86 3.45 -11.22
C LEU A 69 -23.10 3.57 -10.34
N ASP A 70 -24.30 3.24 -10.87
CA ASP A 70 -25.56 3.36 -10.11
C ASP A 70 -25.58 2.39 -8.93
N ARG A 71 -25.17 1.14 -9.17
CA ARG A 71 -25.05 0.14 -8.11
C ARG A 71 -24.00 0.53 -7.08
N PHE A 72 -22.85 1.03 -7.53
CA PHE A 72 -21.80 1.52 -6.65
C PHE A 72 -22.30 2.66 -5.77
N ARG A 73 -22.98 3.67 -6.36
CA ARG A 73 -23.59 4.78 -5.63
C ARG A 73 -24.57 4.31 -4.57
N ALA A 74 -25.51 3.42 -4.96
CA ALA A 74 -26.48 2.85 -4.03
C ALA A 74 -25.80 2.10 -2.86
N ASN A 75 -24.75 1.34 -3.14
CA ASN A 75 -24.00 0.61 -2.11
C ASN A 75 -23.30 1.57 -1.14
N ILE A 76 -22.62 2.62 -1.63
CA ILE A 76 -21.94 3.60 -0.77
C ILE A 76 -22.97 4.33 0.12
N ALA A 77 -24.10 4.77 -0.44
CA ALA A 77 -25.16 5.41 0.32
C ALA A 77 -25.73 4.47 1.40
N ALA A 78 -26.00 3.21 1.07
CA ALA A 78 -26.47 2.21 2.02
C ALA A 78 -25.44 1.93 3.14
N ILE A 79 -24.13 1.89 2.82
CA ILE A 79 -23.07 1.75 3.82
C ILE A 79 -23.11 2.93 4.82
N VAL A 80 -23.19 4.17 4.32
CA VAL A 80 -23.29 5.37 5.18
C VAL A 80 -24.50 5.30 6.09
N THR A 81 -25.67 4.95 5.54
CA THR A 81 -26.91 4.83 6.31
C THR A 81 -26.76 3.81 7.43
N ARG A 82 -26.30 2.60 7.12
CA ARG A 82 -26.13 1.53 8.13
C ARG A 82 -25.10 1.87 9.21
N CYS A 83 -24.01 2.54 8.86
CA CYS A 83 -23.06 3.00 9.87
C CYS A 83 -23.73 3.97 10.85
N ARG A 84 -24.52 4.93 10.34
CA ARG A 84 -25.22 5.92 11.17
C ARG A 84 -26.32 5.29 12.03
N GLU A 85 -27.07 4.33 11.49
CA GLU A 85 -28.03 3.54 12.26
C GLU A 85 -27.38 2.76 13.40
N ALA A 86 -26.13 2.32 13.21
CA ALA A 86 -25.33 1.70 14.26
C ALA A 86 -24.67 2.72 15.23
N GLY A 87 -24.93 4.02 15.08
CA GLY A 87 -24.42 5.07 15.94
C GLY A 87 -23.02 5.58 15.60
N ALA A 88 -22.49 5.25 14.42
CA ALA A 88 -21.15 5.64 14.01
C ALA A 88 -21.16 6.90 13.11
N GLU A 89 -20.18 7.78 13.31
CA GLU A 89 -19.82 8.78 12.32
C GLU A 89 -19.15 8.10 11.11
N VAL A 90 -19.25 8.73 9.92
CA VAL A 90 -18.73 8.15 8.69
C VAL A 90 -17.86 9.16 7.95
N VAL A 91 -16.69 8.73 7.50
CA VAL A 91 -15.84 9.45 6.54
C VAL A 91 -15.77 8.63 5.26
N LEU A 92 -16.11 9.24 4.14
CA LEU A 92 -15.94 8.64 2.83
C LEU A 92 -14.57 8.98 2.25
N CYS A 93 -13.93 7.98 1.63
CA CYS A 93 -12.64 8.15 0.99
C CYS A 93 -12.72 7.72 -0.48
N THR A 94 -12.20 8.55 -1.38
CA THR A 94 -11.96 8.12 -2.75
C THR A 94 -10.79 7.15 -2.82
N PRO A 95 -10.75 6.19 -3.77
CA PRO A 95 -9.55 5.37 -3.98
C PRO A 95 -8.38 6.25 -4.48
N ASN A 96 -7.16 5.70 -4.51
CA ASN A 96 -6.04 6.34 -5.23
C ASN A 96 -6.27 6.29 -6.74
N ASN A 97 -5.53 7.13 -7.48
CA ASN A 97 -5.36 6.94 -8.91
C ASN A 97 -4.43 5.74 -9.20
N VAL A 98 -4.30 5.36 -10.46
CA VAL A 98 -3.60 4.15 -10.88
C VAL A 98 -2.71 4.44 -12.09
N TYR A 99 -1.72 3.58 -12.33
CA TYR A 99 -1.11 3.51 -13.66
C TYR A 99 -2.15 3.01 -14.67
N PRO A 100 -2.09 3.48 -15.94
CA PRO A 100 -2.99 3.01 -16.98
C PRO A 100 -2.96 1.47 -17.07
N ASN A 101 -4.12 0.85 -16.91
CA ASN A 101 -4.29 -0.60 -17.02
C ASN A 101 -5.71 -0.95 -17.48
N GLU A 102 -5.87 -1.99 -18.29
CA GLU A 102 -7.15 -2.37 -18.88
C GLU A 102 -8.25 -2.70 -17.87
N PRO A 103 -8.01 -3.48 -16.80
CA PRO A 103 -9.09 -3.77 -15.85
C PRO A 103 -9.62 -2.53 -15.13
N ARG A 104 -8.78 -1.48 -15.02
CA ARG A 104 -9.10 -0.23 -14.31
C ARG A 104 -8.59 0.98 -15.09
N PRO A 105 -9.20 1.32 -16.25
CA PRO A 105 -8.85 2.55 -16.97
C PRO A 105 -9.01 3.76 -16.04
N GLU A 106 -8.05 4.65 -16.09
CA GLU A 106 -8.00 5.81 -15.18
C GLU A 106 -9.27 6.65 -15.21
N GLU A 107 -9.79 6.93 -16.42
CA GLU A 107 -11.03 7.70 -16.60
C GLU A 107 -12.25 7.00 -15.96
N ARG A 108 -12.29 5.67 -16.01
CA ARG A 108 -13.35 4.91 -15.35
C ARG A 108 -13.23 5.03 -13.84
N LEU A 109 -12.04 4.85 -13.29
CA LEU A 109 -11.80 4.96 -11.85
C LEU A 109 -12.09 6.37 -11.34
N ALA A 110 -11.75 7.41 -12.11
CA ALA A 110 -12.08 8.80 -11.79
C ALA A 110 -13.60 9.02 -11.66
N ARG A 111 -14.43 8.36 -12.50
CA ARG A 111 -15.90 8.41 -12.36
C ARG A 111 -16.38 7.76 -11.06
N PHE A 112 -15.75 6.65 -10.64
CA PHE A 112 -16.05 6.04 -9.33
C PHE A 112 -15.64 6.95 -8.17
N ALA A 113 -14.49 7.63 -8.27
CA ALA A 113 -14.09 8.64 -7.29
C ALA A 113 -15.10 9.81 -7.24
N GLN A 114 -15.64 10.23 -8.41
CA GLN A 114 -16.66 11.27 -8.47
C GLN A 114 -17.95 10.83 -7.76
N VAL A 115 -18.40 9.60 -7.95
CA VAL A 115 -19.57 9.07 -7.21
C VAL A 115 -19.37 9.17 -5.70
N VAL A 116 -18.15 8.86 -5.19
CA VAL A 116 -17.88 9.01 -3.75
C VAL A 116 -17.98 10.46 -3.30
N ARG A 117 -17.49 11.42 -4.08
CA ARG A 117 -17.62 12.86 -3.80
C ARG A 117 -19.07 13.29 -3.75
N ASP A 118 -19.87 12.86 -4.74
CA ASP A 118 -21.29 13.21 -4.84
C ASP A 118 -22.07 12.65 -3.62
N VAL A 119 -21.87 11.37 -3.29
CA VAL A 119 -22.53 10.77 -2.11
C VAL A 119 -22.09 11.43 -0.81
N ALA A 120 -20.80 11.79 -0.69
CA ALA A 120 -20.29 12.53 0.47
C ALA A 120 -21.01 13.86 0.65
N ALA A 121 -21.19 14.63 -0.44
CA ALA A 121 -21.89 15.91 -0.44
C ALA A 121 -23.37 15.73 -0.10
N GLU A 122 -24.07 14.80 -0.76
CA GLU A 122 -25.52 14.54 -0.56
C GLU A 122 -25.83 14.08 0.85
N MET A 123 -25.02 13.17 1.36
CA MET A 123 -25.20 12.63 2.70
C MET A 123 -24.53 13.46 3.79
N LYS A 124 -23.90 14.58 3.45
CA LYS A 124 -23.16 15.44 4.38
C LYS A 124 -22.14 14.64 5.22
N ALA A 125 -21.42 13.74 4.56
CA ALA A 125 -20.32 12.99 5.17
C ALA A 125 -18.99 13.68 4.87
N PRO A 126 -18.07 13.81 5.83
CA PRO A 126 -16.71 14.26 5.54
C PRO A 126 -16.06 13.41 4.44
N LEU A 127 -15.31 14.07 3.55
CA LEU A 127 -14.63 13.45 2.42
C LEU A 127 -13.12 13.52 2.59
N ALA A 128 -12.46 12.38 2.53
CA ALA A 128 -11.03 12.26 2.32
C ALA A 128 -10.77 12.00 0.83
N ASP A 129 -10.46 13.06 0.07
CA ASP A 129 -10.26 12.94 -1.37
C ASP A 129 -8.85 12.47 -1.71
N CYS A 130 -8.62 11.18 -1.49
CA CYS A 130 -7.33 10.54 -1.74
C CYS A 130 -6.99 10.51 -3.23
N PHE A 131 -8.00 10.38 -4.12
CA PHE A 131 -7.78 10.44 -5.57
C PHE A 131 -7.15 11.78 -5.96
N GLN A 132 -7.73 12.88 -5.48
CA GLN A 132 -7.21 14.22 -5.78
C GLN A 132 -5.80 14.42 -5.19
N ALA A 133 -5.56 13.95 -3.98
CA ALA A 133 -4.25 14.07 -3.36
C ALA A 133 -3.14 13.35 -4.17
N TYR A 134 -3.44 12.17 -4.73
CA TYR A 134 -2.51 11.47 -5.61
C TYR A 134 -2.33 12.19 -6.96
N GLU A 135 -3.41 12.77 -7.52
CA GLU A 135 -3.34 13.59 -8.72
C GLU A 135 -2.50 14.85 -8.51
N ASP A 136 -2.60 15.47 -7.36
CA ASP A 136 -1.82 16.68 -7.04
C ASP A 136 -0.32 16.35 -6.96
N VAL A 137 0.06 15.23 -6.35
CA VAL A 137 1.45 14.75 -6.38
C VAL A 137 1.89 14.48 -7.81
N ARG A 138 1.09 13.76 -8.61
CA ARG A 138 1.43 13.42 -10.00
C ARG A 138 1.61 14.65 -10.89
N LYS A 139 0.78 15.66 -10.72
CA LYS A 139 0.87 16.92 -11.47
C LYS A 139 2.09 17.74 -11.08
N ASN A 140 2.48 17.67 -9.81
CA ASN A 140 3.65 18.39 -9.32
C ASN A 140 4.94 17.70 -9.76
N ASP A 141 5.05 16.39 -9.54
CA ASP A 141 6.18 15.56 -9.97
C ASP A 141 5.73 14.11 -10.20
N GLN A 142 5.92 13.62 -11.43
CA GLN A 142 5.54 12.26 -11.79
C GLN A 142 6.44 11.21 -11.12
N THR A 143 7.70 11.54 -10.83
CA THR A 143 8.63 10.65 -10.12
C THR A 143 8.18 10.45 -8.67
N ASP A 144 7.82 11.54 -8.00
CA ASP A 144 7.26 11.48 -6.64
C ASP A 144 5.97 10.66 -6.58
N TRP A 145 5.10 10.79 -7.59
CA TRP A 145 3.92 9.96 -7.68
C TRP A 145 4.27 8.47 -7.85
N CYS A 146 5.27 8.13 -8.68
CA CYS A 146 5.75 6.76 -8.82
C CYS A 146 6.24 6.18 -7.48
N LEU A 147 6.86 7.02 -6.63
CA LEU A 147 7.32 6.66 -5.30
C LEU A 147 6.18 6.42 -4.29
N LEU A 148 4.92 6.71 -4.63
CA LEU A 148 3.76 6.34 -3.82
C LEU A 148 3.24 4.94 -4.12
N MET A 149 3.63 4.33 -5.25
CA MET A 149 3.05 3.10 -5.76
C MET A 149 4.01 1.93 -5.62
N SER A 150 3.47 0.74 -5.31
CA SER A 150 4.22 -0.52 -5.38
C SER A 150 4.08 -1.20 -6.73
N GLU A 151 2.93 -1.03 -7.39
CA GLU A 151 2.63 -1.56 -8.73
C GLU A 151 1.43 -0.79 -9.33
N PHE A 152 0.78 -1.30 -10.39
CA PHE A 152 -0.22 -0.57 -11.16
C PHE A 152 -1.35 0.07 -10.34
N ILE A 153 -1.79 -0.59 -9.26
CA ILE A 153 -2.98 -0.16 -8.51
C ILE A 153 -2.76 0.00 -7.00
N HIS A 154 -1.75 -0.66 -6.44
CA HIS A 154 -1.55 -0.64 -5.00
C HIS A 154 -0.49 0.38 -4.58
N PRO A 155 -0.80 1.21 -3.58
CA PRO A 155 0.17 2.07 -2.94
C PRO A 155 1.25 1.27 -2.19
N ASN A 156 2.43 1.84 -2.09
CA ASN A 156 3.45 1.42 -1.14
C ASN A 156 3.29 2.14 0.21
N MET A 157 4.27 2.02 1.10
CA MET A 157 4.21 2.64 2.42
C MET A 157 4.10 4.17 2.39
N ASN A 158 4.71 4.85 1.39
CA ASN A 158 4.58 6.30 1.23
C ASN A 158 3.15 6.67 0.80
N GLY A 159 2.56 5.90 -0.12
CA GLY A 159 1.17 6.08 -0.51
C GLY A 159 0.20 5.84 0.66
N HIS A 160 0.44 4.83 1.48
CA HIS A 160 -0.37 4.61 2.69
C HIS A 160 -0.24 5.75 3.71
N ARG A 161 0.93 6.40 3.83
CA ARG A 161 1.09 7.62 4.62
C ARG A 161 0.21 8.74 4.10
N LEU A 162 0.27 9.01 2.80
CA LEU A 162 -0.56 10.04 2.17
C LEU A 162 -2.05 9.80 2.43
N PHE A 163 -2.53 8.56 2.30
CA PHE A 163 -3.91 8.23 2.68
C PHE A 163 -4.23 8.64 4.11
N ALA A 164 -3.41 8.23 5.06
CA ALA A 164 -3.65 8.48 6.48
C ALA A 164 -3.62 9.99 6.80
N GLU A 165 -2.74 10.76 6.16
CA GLU A 165 -2.65 12.21 6.32
C GLU A 165 -3.90 12.91 5.77
N VAL A 166 -4.38 12.53 4.57
CA VAL A 166 -5.61 13.06 3.97
C VAL A 166 -6.83 12.72 4.81
N MET A 167 -6.95 11.46 5.25
CA MET A 167 -8.04 11.03 6.13
C MET A 167 -8.02 11.77 7.48
N THR A 168 -6.85 11.95 8.06
CA THR A 168 -6.71 12.69 9.33
C THR A 168 -7.19 14.14 9.18
N LYS A 169 -6.83 14.79 8.08
CA LYS A 169 -7.30 16.15 7.80
C LYS A 169 -8.82 16.19 7.63
N ALA A 170 -9.41 15.23 6.94
CA ALA A 170 -10.87 15.13 6.76
C ALA A 170 -11.61 14.89 8.08
N ILE A 171 -11.05 14.09 9.00
CA ILE A 171 -11.65 13.75 10.29
C ILE A 171 -11.49 14.91 11.29
N THR A 172 -10.33 15.56 11.32
CA THR A 172 -9.95 16.44 12.43
C THR A 172 -9.83 17.91 12.06
N GLY A 173 -9.81 18.23 10.76
CA GLY A 173 -9.45 19.55 10.25
C GLY A 173 -7.94 19.88 10.36
N LYS A 174 -7.12 19.01 10.96
CA LYS A 174 -5.70 19.27 11.22
C LYS A 174 -4.82 18.49 10.24
N THR A 175 -3.76 19.14 9.76
CA THR A 175 -2.71 18.50 8.99
C THR A 175 -1.69 17.87 9.92
N VAL A 176 -1.32 16.61 9.64
CA VAL A 176 -0.32 15.84 10.38
C VAL A 176 0.67 15.27 9.38
N SER A 177 1.96 15.28 9.69
CA SER A 177 2.97 14.54 8.94
C SER A 177 3.25 13.20 9.60
N LEU A 178 3.35 12.16 8.78
CA LEU A 178 3.70 10.81 9.19
C LEU A 178 5.08 10.36 8.66
N VAL A 179 5.89 11.31 8.20
CA VAL A 179 7.22 11.04 7.63
C VAL A 179 8.15 10.32 8.62
N ASP A 180 7.98 10.58 9.91
CA ASP A 180 8.71 9.96 11.03
C ASP A 180 8.18 8.59 11.46
N VAL A 181 7.03 8.16 10.92
CA VAL A 181 6.48 6.84 11.23
C VAL A 181 7.15 5.78 10.37
N GLY A 182 8.15 5.13 10.96
CA GLY A 182 8.88 4.03 10.35
C GLY A 182 8.09 2.72 10.28
N PRO A 183 8.71 1.65 9.77
CA PRO A 183 8.15 0.30 9.84
C PRO A 183 7.99 -0.15 11.30
N PRO A 184 7.08 -1.11 11.58
CA PRO A 184 6.81 -1.57 12.95
C PRO A 184 8.00 -2.29 13.61
N ASP A 185 8.85 -2.90 12.81
CA ASP A 185 10.05 -3.61 13.25
C ASP A 185 11.31 -2.93 12.69
N ASP A 186 12.43 -3.14 13.36
CA ASP A 186 13.74 -2.71 12.86
C ASP A 186 14.04 -3.36 11.52
N ALA A 187 14.73 -2.61 10.66
CA ALA A 187 15.20 -3.15 9.39
C ALA A 187 16.04 -4.41 9.63
N LEU A 188 15.76 -5.47 8.86
CA LEU A 188 16.44 -6.76 8.95
C LEU A 188 16.27 -7.52 10.28
N ALA A 189 15.34 -7.15 11.17
CA ALA A 189 15.11 -7.84 12.44
C ALA A 189 14.89 -9.35 12.25
N PHE A 190 14.11 -9.76 11.23
CA PHE A 190 13.91 -11.17 10.89
C PHE A 190 15.22 -11.84 10.45
N THR A 191 15.95 -11.22 9.54
CA THR A 191 17.22 -11.73 9.00
C THR A 191 18.25 -11.92 10.11
N ILE A 192 18.41 -10.92 10.99
CA ILE A 192 19.34 -10.98 12.12
C ILE A 192 18.98 -12.06 13.12
N ARG A 193 17.69 -12.20 13.46
CA ARG A 193 17.24 -13.29 14.34
C ARG A 193 17.55 -14.66 13.74
N ARG A 194 17.32 -14.84 12.44
CA ARG A 194 17.59 -16.09 11.73
C ARG A 194 19.08 -16.43 11.71
N LEU A 195 19.93 -15.46 11.36
CA LEU A 195 21.37 -15.61 11.39
C LEU A 195 21.91 -15.99 12.79
N ARG A 196 21.42 -15.31 13.83
CA ARG A 196 21.81 -15.60 15.23
C ARG A 196 21.33 -16.97 15.71
N SER A 197 20.22 -17.47 15.18
CA SER A 197 19.68 -18.78 15.58
C SER A 197 20.33 -19.96 14.87
N GLY A 198 21.26 -19.73 13.92
CA GLY A 198 21.92 -20.78 13.12
C GLY A 198 20.97 -21.52 12.16
N LYS A 199 19.76 -20.99 11.92
CA LYS A 199 18.83 -21.60 10.95
C LYS A 199 19.31 -21.31 9.52
N PRO A 200 19.18 -22.29 8.61
CA PRO A 200 19.53 -22.09 7.20
C PRO A 200 18.80 -20.88 6.63
N MET A 201 19.50 -20.08 5.84
CA MET A 201 18.99 -18.86 5.22
C MET A 201 19.20 -18.88 3.71
N LYS A 202 18.14 -18.60 2.96
CA LYS A 202 18.22 -18.42 1.51
C LYS A 202 18.27 -16.94 1.17
N ILE A 203 19.30 -16.54 0.45
CA ILE A 203 19.53 -15.18 -0.03
C ILE A 203 19.33 -15.16 -1.53
N VAL A 204 18.51 -14.25 -2.04
CA VAL A 204 18.49 -13.89 -3.47
C VAL A 204 19.08 -12.51 -3.59
N ALA A 205 20.14 -12.34 -4.37
CA ALA A 205 20.84 -11.08 -4.50
C ALA A 205 21.20 -10.77 -5.94
N MET A 206 21.09 -9.49 -6.31
CA MET A 206 21.58 -8.99 -7.58
C MET A 206 23.12 -8.94 -7.58
N GLU A 207 23.72 -9.19 -8.75
CA GLU A 207 25.16 -9.03 -8.97
C GLU A 207 25.61 -7.58 -8.74
N PRO A 208 26.77 -7.33 -8.10
CA PRO A 208 27.71 -8.31 -7.51
C PRO A 208 27.42 -8.64 -6.05
N TYR A 209 26.28 -8.24 -5.51
CA TYR A 209 25.93 -8.39 -4.09
C TYR A 209 25.61 -9.83 -3.70
N ASP A 210 25.40 -10.71 -4.67
CA ASP A 210 25.24 -12.15 -4.47
C ASP A 210 26.53 -12.83 -3.94
N GLU A 211 27.69 -12.22 -4.16
CA GLU A 211 28.95 -12.64 -3.56
C GLU A 211 29.32 -11.81 -2.32
N ILE A 212 29.18 -10.49 -2.41
CA ILE A 212 29.62 -9.54 -1.38
C ILE A 212 28.83 -9.71 -0.07
N VAL A 213 27.49 -9.77 -0.15
CA VAL A 213 26.66 -9.79 1.06
C VAL A 213 26.78 -11.10 1.82
N PRO A 214 26.73 -12.30 1.19
CA PRO A 214 26.95 -13.55 1.91
C PRO A 214 28.35 -13.65 2.53
N ALA A 215 29.38 -13.13 1.87
CA ALA A 215 30.73 -13.10 2.42
C ALA A 215 30.80 -12.27 3.70
N ALA A 216 30.29 -11.04 3.68
CA ALA A 216 30.25 -10.16 4.84
C ALA A 216 29.38 -10.73 6.00
N LEU A 217 28.29 -11.43 5.66
CA LEU A 217 27.45 -12.07 6.66
C LEU A 217 28.14 -13.26 7.32
N ARG A 218 28.92 -14.07 6.56
CA ARG A 218 29.70 -15.20 7.12
C ARG A 218 30.79 -14.74 8.10
N GLU A 219 31.41 -13.60 7.83
CA GLU A 219 32.37 -13.03 8.79
C GLU A 219 31.75 -12.73 10.16
N ARG A 220 30.53 -12.20 10.15
CA ARG A 220 29.81 -11.83 11.38
C ARG A 220 29.02 -12.96 12.04
N PHE A 221 28.61 -13.94 11.24
CA PHE A 221 27.78 -15.06 11.65
C PHE A 221 28.35 -16.38 11.10
N PRO A 222 29.55 -16.80 11.56
CA PRO A 222 30.27 -17.96 10.99
C PRO A 222 29.51 -19.28 11.14
N GLN A 223 28.54 -19.33 12.06
CA GLN A 223 27.69 -20.50 12.28
C GLN A 223 26.47 -20.57 11.36
N ALA A 224 26.21 -19.52 10.59
CA ALA A 224 24.99 -19.45 9.77
C ALA A 224 25.20 -20.20 8.44
N GLU A 225 24.29 -21.12 8.14
CA GLU A 225 24.20 -21.77 6.84
C GLU A 225 23.46 -20.87 5.86
N MET A 226 24.10 -20.54 4.71
CA MET A 226 23.51 -19.65 3.72
C MET A 226 23.58 -20.27 2.33
N GLU A 227 22.43 -20.40 1.70
CA GLU A 227 22.25 -20.67 0.26
C GLU A 227 22.07 -19.33 -0.46
N THR A 228 22.84 -19.08 -1.50
CA THR A 228 22.72 -17.85 -2.31
C THR A 228 22.27 -18.20 -3.72
N VAL A 229 21.30 -17.44 -4.22
CA VAL A 229 20.82 -17.49 -5.60
C VAL A 229 21.04 -16.13 -6.24
N THR A 230 21.76 -16.11 -7.35
CA THR A 230 22.04 -14.90 -8.11
C THR A 230 20.81 -14.43 -8.86
N TRP A 231 20.46 -13.15 -8.69
CA TRP A 231 19.55 -12.45 -9.58
C TRP A 231 20.38 -11.76 -10.66
N PRO A 232 20.39 -12.29 -11.90
CA PRO A 232 21.29 -11.78 -12.94
C PRO A 232 20.83 -10.40 -13.41
N VAL A 233 21.75 -9.43 -13.37
CA VAL A 233 21.49 -8.04 -13.80
C VAL A 233 22.59 -7.50 -14.72
N GLN A 234 23.78 -8.08 -14.74
CA GLN A 234 24.85 -7.63 -15.61
C GLN A 234 24.47 -7.80 -17.09
N GLY A 235 24.56 -6.72 -17.85
CA GLY A 235 24.20 -6.69 -19.27
C GLY A 235 22.69 -6.87 -19.55
N LYS A 236 21.84 -6.82 -18.51
CA LYS A 236 20.38 -6.90 -18.63
C LYS A 236 19.75 -5.52 -18.75
N SER A 237 18.67 -5.45 -19.53
CA SER A 237 17.81 -4.29 -19.54
C SER A 237 16.97 -4.21 -18.26
N LEU A 238 16.38 -3.04 -18.02
CA LEU A 238 15.45 -2.83 -16.91
C LEU A 238 14.21 -3.75 -17.01
N ASP A 239 13.72 -3.98 -18.23
CA ASP A 239 12.57 -4.87 -18.49
C ASP A 239 12.90 -6.35 -18.19
N GLU A 240 14.12 -6.80 -18.54
CA GLU A 240 14.59 -8.15 -18.22
C GLU A 240 14.75 -8.34 -16.70
N THR A 241 15.26 -7.32 -16.02
CA THR A 241 15.41 -7.30 -14.56
C THR A 241 14.05 -7.39 -13.87
N GLU A 242 13.08 -6.58 -14.32
CA GLU A 242 11.70 -6.62 -13.83
C GLU A 242 11.03 -7.98 -14.09
N ALA A 243 11.20 -8.53 -15.30
CA ALA A 243 10.62 -9.82 -15.64
C ALA A 243 11.13 -10.96 -14.72
N TRP A 244 12.42 -10.90 -14.33
CA TRP A 244 13.03 -11.89 -13.44
C TRP A 244 12.51 -11.80 -11.99
N ALA A 245 12.03 -10.63 -11.57
CA ALA A 245 11.51 -10.41 -10.22
C ALA A 245 10.41 -11.42 -9.82
N LYS A 246 9.61 -11.90 -10.78
CA LYS A 246 8.58 -12.91 -10.54
C LYS A 246 9.15 -14.27 -10.06
N ASN A 247 10.40 -14.55 -10.38
CA ASN A 247 11.05 -15.79 -9.96
C ASN A 247 11.43 -15.74 -8.48
N VAL A 248 11.74 -14.56 -7.95
CA VAL A 248 12.22 -14.37 -6.57
C VAL A 248 11.26 -14.97 -5.56
N ARG A 249 9.97 -14.67 -5.65
CA ARG A 249 8.96 -15.19 -4.70
C ARG A 249 8.83 -16.72 -4.74
N ASN A 250 9.05 -17.33 -5.92
CA ASN A 250 8.97 -18.80 -6.07
C ASN A 250 10.16 -19.49 -5.38
N LEU A 251 11.30 -18.80 -5.26
CA LEU A 251 12.47 -19.25 -4.53
C LEU A 251 12.28 -19.19 -3.01
N LYS A 252 11.27 -18.47 -2.52
CA LYS A 252 10.96 -18.26 -1.09
C LYS A 252 12.19 -17.81 -0.28
N PRO A 253 12.87 -16.73 -0.67
CA PRO A 253 14.05 -16.26 0.02
C PRO A 253 13.72 -15.71 1.42
N ASP A 254 14.70 -15.79 2.33
CA ASP A 254 14.65 -15.13 3.63
C ASP A 254 15.18 -13.69 3.56
N LEU A 255 16.05 -13.41 2.59
CA LEU A 255 16.62 -12.09 2.30
C LEU A 255 16.69 -11.87 0.79
N VAL A 256 16.24 -10.71 0.35
CA VAL A 256 16.44 -10.23 -1.02
C VAL A 256 17.32 -8.99 -0.98
N VAL A 257 18.39 -8.99 -1.76
CA VAL A 257 19.26 -7.83 -1.98
C VAL A 257 19.02 -7.31 -3.38
N PHE A 258 18.45 -6.12 -3.46
CA PHE A 258 18.04 -5.49 -4.70
C PHE A 258 18.90 -4.26 -4.98
N ALA A 259 19.63 -4.28 -6.09
CA ALA A 259 20.51 -3.20 -6.50
C ALA A 259 20.63 -3.16 -8.03
N ILE A 260 19.89 -2.27 -8.68
CA ILE A 260 20.00 -2.09 -10.12
C ILE A 260 21.35 -1.41 -10.45
N PRO A 261 22.17 -1.97 -11.37
CA PRO A 261 23.41 -1.35 -11.79
C PRO A 261 23.22 0.07 -12.33
N GLY A 262 24.16 0.97 -12.03
CA GLY A 262 24.05 2.39 -12.41
C GLY A 262 24.19 2.67 -13.91
N ASP A 263 24.61 1.69 -14.70
CA ASP A 263 24.70 1.74 -16.16
C ASP A 263 23.41 1.31 -16.87
N VAL A 264 22.44 0.78 -16.12
CA VAL A 264 21.12 0.41 -16.67
C VAL A 264 20.37 1.68 -17.05
N LYS A 265 20.02 1.79 -18.33
CA LYS A 265 19.34 2.96 -18.87
C LYS A 265 17.83 2.78 -18.78
N ALA A 266 17.14 3.85 -18.36
CA ALA A 266 15.71 4.02 -18.49
C ALA A 266 15.42 5.18 -19.47
N ALA A 267 14.24 5.20 -20.08
CA ALA A 267 13.83 6.30 -20.96
C ALA A 267 13.56 7.60 -20.17
N SER A 268 13.24 7.50 -18.90
CA SER A 268 13.00 8.63 -17.98
C SER A 268 13.08 8.18 -16.51
N ASP A 269 13.30 9.14 -15.61
CA ASP A 269 13.30 8.87 -14.16
C ASP A 269 11.98 8.25 -13.66
N PRO A 270 10.79 8.73 -14.06
CA PRO A 270 9.53 8.07 -13.69
C PRO A 270 9.45 6.60 -14.13
N GLN A 271 9.94 6.25 -15.33
CA GLN A 271 9.97 4.87 -15.77
C GLN A 271 10.89 4.04 -14.89
N PHE A 272 12.10 4.53 -14.59
CA PHE A 272 13.05 3.83 -13.72
C PHE A 272 12.44 3.55 -12.34
N VAL A 273 11.89 4.60 -11.70
CA VAL A 273 11.28 4.47 -10.36
C VAL A 273 10.10 3.51 -10.37
N ARG A 274 9.23 3.58 -11.39
CA ARG A 274 8.11 2.64 -11.55
C ARG A 274 8.61 1.19 -11.62
N GLN A 275 9.56 0.89 -12.48
CA GLN A 275 10.08 -0.47 -12.67
C GLN A 275 10.85 -0.95 -11.44
N TYR A 276 11.56 -0.05 -10.76
CA TYR A 276 12.21 -0.33 -9.48
C TYR A 276 11.20 -0.75 -8.40
N CYS A 277 10.18 0.07 -8.15
CA CYS A 277 9.15 -0.23 -7.17
C CYS A 277 8.39 -1.51 -7.51
N TRP A 278 8.10 -1.72 -8.78
CA TRP A 278 7.44 -2.91 -9.27
C TRP A 278 8.27 -4.18 -9.06
N SER A 279 9.55 -4.16 -9.41
CA SER A 279 10.45 -5.29 -9.20
C SER A 279 10.52 -5.69 -7.73
N LEU A 280 10.58 -4.70 -6.83
CA LEU A 280 10.49 -4.94 -5.38
C LEU A 280 9.17 -5.59 -4.99
N ALA A 281 8.03 -5.05 -5.44
CA ALA A 281 6.72 -5.59 -5.11
C ALA A 281 6.53 -7.03 -5.61
N GLN A 282 6.95 -7.32 -6.85
CA GLN A 282 6.90 -8.66 -7.43
C GLN A 282 7.74 -9.69 -6.67
N SER A 283 8.82 -9.25 -6.02
CA SER A 283 9.71 -10.12 -5.25
C SER A 283 9.09 -10.62 -3.94
N PHE A 284 8.07 -9.96 -3.41
CA PHE A 284 7.48 -10.24 -2.08
C PHE A 284 5.98 -10.56 -2.10
N SER A 285 5.30 -10.43 -3.23
CA SER A 285 3.83 -10.58 -3.33
C SER A 285 3.37 -12.00 -3.63
#